data_51ac902ddd6b85b7ab282abaf7fb826e
#
_entry.id   51ac902ddd6b85b7ab282abaf7fb826e
#
_cell.length_a   1.000
_cell.length_b   1.000
_cell.length_c   1.000
_cell.angle_alpha   90.00
_cell.angle_beta   90.00
_cell.angle_gamma   90.00
#
_symmetry.space_group_name_H-M   'P 1'
#
loop_
_entity.id
_entity.type
_entity.pdbx_description
1 polymer ?
#
loop_
_entity_poly.entity_id
_entity_poly.type
_entity_poly.pdbx_seq_one_letter_code
_entity_poly.pdbx_strand_id
1 'polypeptide(L)'
;METLETIKNRRSIRKFKADPVDDKTLNIILDAARLAPSWSNTQCTRFIVIRSTEIKNALADSILAHPELGNNPATKGIRAAPVVIVAIAEKGLSGYFNGKPATNKGDYWYMLDVGIAMENLVLAAADLGLGTVHVGLFDCSKVEDILKIPENYCVVEMTPLGYPEYQPTPRPRKALEEIVYKEEFGKK
;
A
#
# COMPACT_ATOMS: atom_id res chain seq x y z
N MET A 1 11.41 16.60 -4.06
CA MET A 1 10.79 17.55 -3.07
C MET A 1 11.38 17.35 -1.68
N GLU A 2 11.23 18.32 -0.78
CA GLU A 2 11.50 18.08 0.64
C GLU A 2 10.51 17.08 1.23
N THR A 3 10.94 16.22 2.13
CA THR A 3 10.11 15.11 2.67
C THR A 3 8.77 15.60 3.22
N LEU A 4 8.76 16.69 4.00
CA LEU A 4 7.53 17.24 4.58
C LEU A 4 6.56 17.78 3.51
N GLU A 5 7.10 18.32 2.44
CA GLU A 5 6.31 18.77 1.28
C GLU A 5 5.66 17.60 0.56
N THR A 6 6.39 16.51 0.38
CA THR A 6 5.86 15.29 -0.23
C THR A 6 4.71 14.72 0.60
N ILE A 7 4.90 14.60 1.93
CA ILE A 7 3.85 14.14 2.85
C ILE A 7 2.61 15.02 2.76
N LYS A 8 2.79 16.35 2.74
CA LYS A 8 1.70 17.33 2.67
C LYS A 8 0.95 17.27 1.34
N ASN A 9 1.66 17.04 0.23
CA ASN A 9 1.12 17.14 -1.12
C ASN A 9 0.66 15.81 -1.71
N ARG A 10 1.11 14.66 -1.18
CA ARG A 10 0.67 13.33 -1.65
C ARG A 10 -0.85 13.17 -1.57
N ARG A 11 -1.44 12.61 -2.62
CA ARG A 11 -2.89 12.35 -2.74
C ARG A 11 -3.16 10.92 -3.19
N SER A 12 -4.33 10.42 -2.83
CA SER A 12 -4.85 9.14 -3.35
C SER A 12 -5.35 9.32 -4.78
N ILE A 13 -4.58 8.84 -5.75
CA ILE A 13 -4.86 8.94 -7.17
C ILE A 13 -5.61 7.70 -7.65
N ARG A 14 -6.71 7.89 -8.38
CA ARG A 14 -7.57 6.81 -8.90
C ARG A 14 -7.83 6.91 -10.41
N LYS A 15 -7.24 7.91 -11.07
CA LYS A 15 -7.25 8.05 -12.53
C LYS A 15 -5.84 8.32 -13.01
N PHE A 16 -5.43 7.57 -14.00
CA PHE A 16 -4.05 7.53 -14.48
C PHE A 16 -4.00 7.75 -15.99
N LYS A 17 -2.95 8.44 -16.44
CA LYS A 17 -2.57 8.49 -17.84
C LYS A 17 -2.08 7.11 -18.29
N ALA A 18 -2.12 6.86 -19.60
CA ALA A 18 -1.62 5.62 -20.17
C ALA A 18 -0.08 5.57 -20.29
N ASP A 19 0.61 6.65 -19.92
CA ASP A 19 2.06 6.76 -20.03
C ASP A 19 2.75 5.65 -19.23
N PRO A 20 3.71 4.91 -19.81
CA PRO A 20 4.38 3.83 -19.13
C PRO A 20 5.28 4.33 -17.99
N VAL A 21 5.39 3.55 -16.94
CA VAL A 21 6.40 3.75 -15.88
C VAL A 21 7.61 2.90 -16.25
N ASP A 22 8.75 3.53 -16.46
CA ASP A 22 10.00 2.84 -16.79
C ASP A 22 10.57 2.07 -15.59
N ASP A 23 11.41 1.08 -15.88
CA ASP A 23 11.97 0.19 -14.85
C ASP A 23 12.92 0.93 -13.89
N LYS A 24 13.62 1.95 -14.36
CA LYS A 24 14.53 2.74 -13.51
C LYS A 24 13.72 3.48 -12.44
N THR A 25 12.66 4.16 -12.82
CA THR A 25 11.74 4.85 -11.90
C THR A 25 11.07 3.87 -10.95
N LEU A 26 10.58 2.73 -11.47
CA LEU A 26 9.98 1.68 -10.64
C LEU A 26 10.95 1.13 -9.61
N ASN A 27 12.21 0.87 -9.99
CA ASN A 27 13.24 0.35 -9.08
C ASN A 27 13.58 1.35 -7.96
N ILE A 28 13.60 2.66 -8.21
CA ILE A 28 13.80 3.68 -7.17
C ILE A 28 12.67 3.60 -6.14
N ILE A 29 11.43 3.47 -6.60
CA ILE A 29 10.24 3.38 -5.73
C ILE A 29 10.25 2.09 -4.90
N LEU A 30 10.59 0.96 -5.50
CA LEU A 30 10.70 -0.32 -4.80
C LEU A 30 11.87 -0.34 -3.81
N ASP A 31 12.99 0.32 -4.13
CA ASP A 31 14.12 0.45 -3.22
C ASP A 31 13.78 1.29 -1.99
N ALA A 32 13.02 2.36 -2.15
CA ALA A 32 12.50 3.15 -1.03
C ALA A 32 11.63 2.28 -0.09
N ALA A 33 10.78 1.42 -0.64
CA ALA A 33 9.99 0.46 0.14
C ALA A 33 10.88 -0.56 0.86
N ARG A 34 11.90 -1.09 0.19
CA ARG A 34 12.87 -2.05 0.74
C ARG A 34 13.65 -1.48 1.93
N LEU A 35 13.91 -0.18 1.95
CA LEU A 35 14.62 0.52 3.02
C LEU A 35 13.76 0.78 4.27
N ALA A 36 12.47 0.42 4.25
CA ALA A 36 11.59 0.54 5.40
C ALA A 36 12.09 -0.34 6.56
N PRO A 37 12.04 0.14 7.82
CA PRO A 37 12.28 -0.71 8.96
C PRO A 37 11.19 -1.77 9.10
N SER A 38 11.54 -2.92 9.66
CA SER A 38 10.59 -3.96 10.02
C SER A 38 10.84 -4.44 11.45
N TRP A 39 9.85 -5.09 12.04
CA TRP A 39 9.99 -5.65 13.39
C TRP A 39 11.22 -6.55 13.47
N SER A 40 12.13 -6.24 14.38
CA SER A 40 13.41 -6.97 14.55
C SER A 40 14.19 -7.23 13.24
N ASN A 41 14.03 -6.36 12.24
CA ASN A 41 14.61 -6.47 10.90
C ASN A 41 14.26 -7.79 10.19
N THR A 42 13.05 -8.29 10.39
CA THR A 42 12.60 -9.56 9.76
C THR A 42 12.45 -9.46 8.25
N GLN A 43 12.25 -8.26 7.73
CA GLN A 43 12.10 -8.02 6.28
C GLN A 43 11.05 -8.95 5.66
N CYS A 44 9.89 -9.13 6.35
CA CYS A 44 8.84 -10.05 5.94
C CYS A 44 8.08 -9.63 4.69
N THR A 45 8.16 -8.36 4.29
CA THR A 45 7.42 -7.81 3.14
C THR A 45 8.01 -8.27 1.82
N ARG A 46 7.13 -8.59 0.84
CA ARG A 46 7.48 -8.84 -0.56
C ARG A 46 6.54 -8.03 -1.47
N PHE A 47 7.01 -7.75 -2.68
CA PHE A 47 6.22 -7.00 -3.67
C PHE A 47 6.09 -7.80 -4.96
N ILE A 48 4.88 -7.82 -5.52
CA ILE A 48 4.60 -8.39 -6.84
C ILE A 48 4.25 -7.23 -7.76
N VAL A 49 5.04 -7.07 -8.83
CA VAL A 49 4.84 -6.01 -9.84
C VAL A 49 4.07 -6.57 -11.02
N ILE A 50 2.97 -5.94 -11.37
CA ILE A 50 2.03 -6.41 -12.38
C ILE A 50 1.86 -5.36 -13.47
N ARG A 51 2.16 -5.75 -14.72
CA ARG A 51 1.96 -4.96 -15.93
C ARG A 51 0.94 -5.60 -16.88
N SER A 52 0.68 -6.90 -16.75
CA SER A 52 -0.30 -7.62 -17.58
C SER A 52 -1.70 -7.05 -17.39
N THR A 53 -2.33 -6.64 -18.49
CA THR A 53 -3.71 -6.14 -18.49
C THR A 53 -4.69 -7.20 -18.01
N GLU A 54 -4.47 -8.47 -18.37
CA GLU A 54 -5.30 -9.59 -17.94
C GLU A 54 -5.28 -9.73 -16.41
N ILE A 55 -4.08 -9.79 -15.81
CA ILE A 55 -3.93 -9.92 -14.36
C ILE A 55 -4.50 -8.68 -13.65
N LYS A 56 -4.24 -7.46 -14.14
CA LYS A 56 -4.83 -6.24 -13.57
C LYS A 56 -6.36 -6.26 -13.59
N ASN A 57 -6.95 -6.78 -14.66
CA ASN A 57 -8.40 -6.93 -14.74
C ASN A 57 -8.92 -7.93 -13.71
N ALA A 58 -8.29 -9.09 -13.57
CA ALA A 58 -8.65 -10.08 -12.57
C ALA A 58 -8.53 -9.54 -11.13
N LEU A 59 -7.46 -8.79 -10.84
CA LEU A 59 -7.30 -8.10 -9.55
C LEU A 59 -8.39 -7.05 -9.32
N ALA A 60 -8.76 -6.29 -10.34
CA ALA A 60 -9.83 -5.32 -10.24
C ALA A 60 -11.20 -5.98 -9.93
N ASP A 61 -11.42 -7.20 -10.43
CA ASP A 61 -12.63 -8.01 -10.15
C ASP A 61 -12.65 -8.62 -8.74
N SER A 62 -11.51 -8.63 -8.05
CA SER A 62 -11.44 -9.02 -6.62
C SER A 62 -11.82 -7.89 -5.66
N ILE A 63 -11.88 -6.64 -6.14
CA ILE A 63 -12.21 -5.47 -5.31
C ILE A 63 -13.68 -5.52 -4.91
N LEU A 64 -13.92 -5.44 -3.61
CA LEU A 64 -15.27 -5.47 -3.04
C LEU A 64 -15.97 -4.12 -3.22
N ALA A 65 -17.29 -4.15 -3.29
CA ALA A 65 -18.11 -2.96 -3.34
C ALA A 65 -17.90 -2.09 -2.09
N HIS A 66 -17.86 -0.78 -2.27
CA HIS A 66 -17.80 0.13 -1.14
C HIS A 66 -19.19 0.22 -0.49
N PRO A 67 -19.32 0.03 0.84
CA PRO A 67 -20.61 -0.02 1.51
C PRO A 67 -21.55 1.19 1.24
N GLU A 68 -20.96 2.39 1.15
CA GLU A 68 -21.71 3.64 0.94
C GLU A 68 -21.79 4.07 -0.53
N LEU A 69 -20.77 3.76 -1.34
CA LEU A 69 -20.67 4.25 -2.73
C LEU A 69 -21.13 3.21 -3.77
N GLY A 70 -21.43 1.98 -3.34
CA GLY A 70 -21.74 0.85 -4.20
C GLY A 70 -20.51 0.37 -4.99
N ASN A 71 -20.03 1.18 -5.94
CA ASN A 71 -18.81 0.88 -6.69
C ASN A 71 -17.56 1.43 -5.98
N ASN A 72 -16.51 0.61 -5.88
CA ASN A 72 -15.24 1.07 -5.36
C ASN A 72 -14.45 1.83 -6.43
N PRO A 73 -14.14 3.13 -6.23
CA PRO A 73 -13.41 3.92 -7.21
C PRO A 73 -12.01 3.39 -7.54
N ALA A 74 -11.41 2.58 -6.67
CA ALA A 74 -10.10 1.96 -6.90
C ALA A 74 -10.13 0.93 -8.04
N THR A 75 -11.27 0.28 -8.30
CA THR A 75 -11.44 -0.72 -9.37
C THR A 75 -11.00 -0.17 -10.74
N LYS A 76 -11.46 1.05 -11.09
CA LYS A 76 -11.07 1.71 -12.33
C LYS A 76 -9.57 2.05 -12.35
N GLY A 77 -9.04 2.47 -11.21
CA GLY A 77 -7.62 2.79 -11.07
C GLY A 77 -6.71 1.58 -11.29
N ILE A 78 -7.04 0.42 -10.69
CA ILE A 78 -6.30 -0.84 -10.88
C ILE A 78 -6.29 -1.26 -12.37
N ARG A 79 -7.43 -1.14 -13.07
CA ARG A 79 -7.49 -1.47 -14.51
C ARG A 79 -6.66 -0.54 -15.38
N ALA A 80 -6.72 0.76 -15.11
CA ALA A 80 -6.16 1.80 -15.98
C ALA A 80 -4.68 2.07 -15.73
N ALA A 81 -4.17 1.88 -14.52
CA ALA A 81 -2.78 2.17 -14.20
C ALA A 81 -1.80 1.33 -15.04
N PRO A 82 -0.66 1.88 -15.48
CA PRO A 82 0.36 1.13 -16.22
C PRO A 82 0.98 0.02 -15.37
N VAL A 83 1.04 0.19 -14.05
CA VAL A 83 1.59 -0.78 -13.09
C VAL A 83 0.63 -0.95 -11.91
N VAL A 84 0.53 -2.17 -11.39
CA VAL A 84 -0.06 -2.47 -10.08
C VAL A 84 1.00 -3.16 -9.23
N ILE A 85 1.14 -2.74 -7.99
CA ILE A 85 2.04 -3.38 -7.02
C ILE A 85 1.16 -4.01 -5.94
N VAL A 86 1.39 -5.29 -5.67
CA VAL A 86 0.73 -6.02 -4.57
C VAL A 86 1.77 -6.29 -3.50
N ALA A 87 1.48 -5.86 -2.27
CA ALA A 87 2.31 -6.11 -1.11
C ALA A 87 1.79 -7.33 -0.34
N ILE A 88 2.68 -8.25 -0.09
CA ILE A 88 2.44 -9.49 0.66
C ILE A 88 3.41 -9.58 1.83
N ALA A 89 3.04 -10.35 2.85
CA ALA A 89 3.88 -10.60 4.01
C ALA A 89 4.09 -12.09 4.23
N GLU A 90 5.31 -12.45 4.61
CA GLU A 90 5.63 -13.80 5.09
C GLU A 90 5.13 -13.95 6.53
N LYS A 91 4.26 -14.93 6.76
CA LYS A 91 3.64 -15.21 8.07
C LYS A 91 4.65 -15.78 9.06
N GLY A 92 4.45 -15.53 10.34
CA GLY A 92 5.25 -16.11 11.41
C GLY A 92 6.68 -15.53 11.58
N LEU A 93 7.03 -14.46 10.83
CA LEU A 93 8.31 -13.76 11.00
C LEU A 93 8.16 -12.53 11.90
N SER A 94 7.38 -11.55 11.46
CA SER A 94 7.18 -10.31 12.20
C SER A 94 6.36 -10.55 13.46
N GLY A 95 6.87 -10.13 14.61
CA GLY A 95 6.24 -10.36 15.91
C GLY A 95 6.53 -11.72 16.53
N TYR A 96 7.45 -12.51 15.98
CA TYR A 96 7.77 -13.85 16.44
C TYR A 96 9.25 -14.00 16.78
N PHE A 97 9.54 -14.83 17.82
CA PHE A 97 10.87 -15.36 18.11
C PHE A 97 10.79 -16.88 18.23
N ASN A 98 11.64 -17.59 17.50
CA ASN A 98 11.67 -19.06 17.50
C ASN A 98 10.30 -19.70 17.28
N GLY A 99 9.50 -19.16 16.35
CA GLY A 99 8.16 -19.64 16.02
C GLY A 99 7.09 -19.36 17.07
N LYS A 100 7.36 -18.55 18.09
CA LYS A 100 6.40 -18.17 19.14
C LYS A 100 6.09 -16.67 19.08
N PRO A 101 4.82 -16.26 19.27
CA PRO A 101 4.47 -14.84 19.37
C PRO A 101 5.29 -14.15 20.46
N ALA A 102 5.94 -13.04 20.12
CA ALA A 102 6.74 -12.24 21.05
C ALA A 102 5.88 -11.29 21.90
N THR A 103 4.67 -11.02 21.45
CA THR A 103 3.73 -10.10 22.11
C THR A 103 2.30 -10.63 21.97
N ASN A 104 1.36 -10.04 22.73
CA ASN A 104 -0.06 -10.33 22.63
C ASN A 104 -0.75 -9.71 21.39
N LYS A 105 0.00 -9.07 20.49
CA LYS A 105 -0.51 -8.52 19.23
C LYS A 105 -0.59 -9.57 18.10
N GLY A 106 -0.04 -10.77 18.32
CA GLY A 106 -0.09 -11.86 17.33
C GLY A 106 0.43 -11.45 15.96
N ASP A 107 -0.32 -11.79 14.93
CA ASP A 107 0.06 -11.57 13.51
C ASP A 107 -0.08 -10.11 13.04
N TYR A 108 -0.54 -9.17 13.88
CA TYR A 108 -0.70 -7.77 13.45
C TYR A 108 0.61 -7.04 13.16
N TRP A 109 1.74 -7.57 13.57
CA TRP A 109 3.04 -6.94 13.33
C TRP A 109 3.41 -6.85 11.85
N TYR A 110 3.12 -7.87 11.05
CA TYR A 110 3.39 -7.78 9.61
C TYR A 110 2.54 -6.72 8.91
N MET A 111 1.33 -6.43 9.40
CA MET A 111 0.51 -5.35 8.88
C MET A 111 1.17 -3.98 9.08
N LEU A 112 1.82 -3.79 10.25
CA LEU A 112 2.61 -2.58 10.52
C LEU A 112 3.82 -2.48 9.59
N ASP A 113 4.60 -3.55 9.45
CA ASP A 113 5.80 -3.59 8.61
C ASP A 113 5.46 -3.28 7.14
N VAL A 114 4.43 -3.93 6.60
CA VAL A 114 3.94 -3.66 5.25
C VAL A 114 3.45 -2.21 5.12
N GLY A 115 2.70 -1.71 6.09
CA GLY A 115 2.20 -0.33 6.08
C GLY A 115 3.33 0.71 6.03
N ILE A 116 4.43 0.49 6.79
CA ILE A 116 5.62 1.37 6.75
C ILE A 116 6.28 1.30 5.36
N ALA A 117 6.50 0.08 4.84
CA ALA A 117 7.12 -0.12 3.54
C ALA A 117 6.29 0.49 2.40
N MET A 118 4.97 0.33 2.46
CA MET A 118 4.07 0.90 1.47
C MET A 118 3.99 2.42 1.54
N GLU A 119 4.06 3.04 2.72
CA GLU A 119 4.12 4.51 2.80
C GLU A 119 5.44 5.05 2.23
N ASN A 120 6.58 4.40 2.47
CA ASN A 120 7.84 4.76 1.79
C ASN A 120 7.70 4.70 0.26
N LEU A 121 7.10 3.62 -0.26
CA LEU A 121 6.81 3.45 -1.69
C LEU A 121 5.96 4.60 -2.22
N VAL A 122 4.89 4.92 -1.53
CA VAL A 122 3.89 5.91 -1.94
C VAL A 122 4.47 7.34 -1.89
N LEU A 123 5.32 7.63 -0.91
CA LEU A 123 6.01 8.92 -0.84
C LEU A 123 7.07 9.05 -1.93
N ALA A 124 7.86 8.01 -2.18
CA ALA A 124 8.82 7.99 -3.28
C ALA A 124 8.14 8.18 -4.65
N ALA A 125 7.02 7.49 -4.88
CA ALA A 125 6.22 7.67 -6.09
C ALA A 125 5.74 9.13 -6.24
N ALA A 126 5.21 9.72 -5.16
CA ALA A 126 4.75 11.11 -5.18
C ALA A 126 5.88 12.11 -5.43
N ASP A 127 7.06 11.88 -4.88
CA ASP A 127 8.25 12.71 -5.11
C ASP A 127 8.70 12.69 -6.57
N LEU A 128 8.52 11.55 -7.24
CA LEU A 128 8.80 11.34 -8.66
C LEU A 128 7.64 11.75 -9.60
N GLY A 129 6.58 12.37 -9.07
CA GLY A 129 5.44 12.83 -9.85
C GLY A 129 4.43 11.74 -10.24
N LEU A 130 4.54 10.54 -9.65
CA LEU A 130 3.59 9.47 -9.86
C LEU A 130 2.50 9.48 -8.78
N GLY A 131 1.36 8.87 -9.13
CA GLY A 131 0.21 8.71 -8.26
C GLY A 131 0.01 7.27 -7.82
N THR A 132 -0.53 7.13 -6.62
CA THR A 132 -0.86 5.85 -5.98
C THR A 132 -2.15 5.98 -5.17
N VAL A 133 -2.73 4.86 -4.77
CA VAL A 133 -3.75 4.79 -3.72
C VAL A 133 -3.68 3.45 -3.01
N HIS A 134 -3.68 3.45 -1.68
CA HIS A 134 -3.80 2.21 -0.90
C HIS A 134 -5.16 1.55 -1.13
N VAL A 135 -5.15 0.29 -1.53
CA VAL A 135 -6.35 -0.52 -1.78
C VAL A 135 -6.31 -1.75 -0.88
N GLY A 136 -7.18 -1.76 0.13
CA GLY A 136 -7.31 -2.87 1.08
C GLY A 136 -8.69 -3.53 1.08
N LEU A 137 -9.68 -2.94 0.35
CA LEU A 137 -11.04 -3.48 0.29
C LEU A 137 -11.18 -4.44 -0.91
N PHE A 138 -10.67 -5.65 -0.76
CA PHE A 138 -10.73 -6.71 -1.77
C PHE A 138 -10.82 -8.08 -1.11
N ASP A 139 -11.16 -9.10 -1.91
CA ASP A 139 -11.15 -10.50 -1.51
C ASP A 139 -9.71 -11.04 -1.56
N CYS A 140 -9.09 -11.22 -0.39
CA CYS A 140 -7.69 -11.68 -0.28
C CYS A 140 -7.48 -13.04 -0.93
N SER A 141 -8.39 -14.00 -0.70
CA SER A 141 -8.25 -15.36 -1.25
C SER A 141 -8.25 -15.36 -2.77
N LYS A 142 -9.11 -14.54 -3.40
CA LYS A 142 -9.08 -14.38 -4.87
C LYS A 142 -7.77 -13.80 -5.38
N VAL A 143 -7.20 -12.81 -4.67
CA VAL A 143 -5.90 -12.23 -5.07
C VAL A 143 -4.79 -13.26 -4.90
N GLU A 144 -4.80 -14.03 -3.81
CA GLU A 144 -3.84 -15.11 -3.56
C GLU A 144 -3.90 -16.18 -4.67
N ASP A 145 -5.09 -16.59 -5.09
CA ASP A 145 -5.28 -17.54 -6.19
C ASP A 145 -4.79 -16.98 -7.54
N ILE A 146 -5.18 -15.75 -7.89
CA ILE A 146 -4.77 -15.07 -9.14
C ILE A 146 -3.24 -15.00 -9.25
N LEU A 147 -2.57 -14.66 -8.15
CA LEU A 147 -1.13 -14.44 -8.11
C LEU A 147 -0.33 -15.68 -7.67
N LYS A 148 -1.01 -16.80 -7.38
CA LYS A 148 -0.42 -18.08 -6.93
C LYS A 148 0.48 -17.88 -5.71
N ILE A 149 -0.03 -17.14 -4.73
CA ILE A 149 0.70 -16.82 -3.50
C ILE A 149 0.72 -18.06 -2.60
N PRO A 150 1.91 -18.51 -2.15
CA PRO A 150 2.00 -19.68 -1.27
C PRO A 150 1.34 -19.45 0.09
N GLU A 151 0.87 -20.51 0.74
CA GLU A 151 0.13 -20.46 2.02
C GLU A 151 0.90 -19.80 3.18
N ASN A 152 2.23 -19.81 3.14
CA ASN A 152 3.06 -19.14 4.14
C ASN A 152 3.15 -17.62 3.95
N TYR A 153 2.51 -17.06 2.92
CA TYR A 153 2.34 -15.63 2.70
C TYR A 153 0.88 -15.22 2.84
N CYS A 154 0.65 -13.92 3.00
CA CYS A 154 -0.68 -13.32 2.91
C CYS A 154 -0.61 -12.01 2.14
N VAL A 155 -1.69 -11.69 1.41
CA VAL A 155 -1.85 -10.38 0.78
C VAL A 155 -2.27 -9.37 1.82
N VAL A 156 -1.63 -8.20 1.80
CA VAL A 156 -1.95 -7.09 2.72
C VAL A 156 -2.67 -5.98 1.99
N GLU A 157 -2.08 -5.49 0.91
CA GLU A 157 -2.69 -4.44 0.10
C GLU A 157 -2.19 -4.45 -1.34
N MET A 158 -2.87 -3.70 -2.20
CA MET A 158 -2.38 -3.41 -3.53
C MET A 158 -2.45 -1.90 -3.81
N THR A 159 -1.61 -1.41 -4.72
CA THR A 159 -1.65 -0.03 -5.19
C THR A 159 -1.47 0.05 -6.70
N PRO A 160 -2.32 0.79 -7.43
CA PRO A 160 -2.02 1.22 -8.78
C PRO A 160 -0.91 2.28 -8.73
N LEU A 161 -0.02 2.26 -9.73
CA LEU A 161 1.08 3.20 -9.88
C LEU A 161 1.11 3.73 -11.32
N GLY A 162 1.13 5.05 -11.49
CA GLY A 162 1.19 5.69 -12.80
C GLY A 162 1.14 7.21 -12.70
N TYR A 163 1.23 7.91 -13.84
CA TYR A 163 1.12 9.37 -13.88
C TYR A 163 -0.35 9.79 -13.66
N PRO A 164 -0.63 10.71 -12.72
CA PRO A 164 -1.99 11.14 -12.44
C PRO A 164 -2.60 11.95 -13.60
N GLU A 165 -3.88 11.72 -13.91
CA GLU A 165 -4.64 12.59 -14.84
C GLU A 165 -4.97 13.95 -14.18
N TYR A 166 -5.15 13.97 -12.87
CA TYR A 166 -5.47 15.17 -12.11
C TYR A 166 -4.99 15.06 -10.66
N GLN A 167 -4.86 16.19 -9.99
CA GLN A 167 -4.52 16.24 -8.57
C GLN A 167 -5.80 16.49 -7.74
N PRO A 168 -6.23 15.54 -6.91
CA PRO A 168 -7.41 15.72 -6.07
C PRO A 168 -7.21 16.81 -5.01
N THR A 169 -8.29 17.48 -4.66
CA THR A 169 -8.31 18.43 -3.53
C THR A 169 -7.97 17.71 -2.22
N PRO A 170 -7.16 18.32 -1.35
CA PRO A 170 -6.88 17.79 -0.02
C PRO A 170 -8.18 17.58 0.79
N ARG A 171 -8.31 16.44 1.44
CA ARG A 171 -9.35 16.25 2.44
C ARG A 171 -8.91 16.82 3.78
N PRO A 172 -9.82 17.39 4.57
CA PRO A 172 -9.49 17.91 5.89
C PRO A 172 -8.91 16.83 6.79
N ARG A 173 -8.09 17.23 7.71
CA ARG A 173 -7.54 16.39 8.79
C ARG A 173 -8.04 16.95 10.12
N LYS A 174 -8.14 16.09 11.11
CA LYS A 174 -8.36 16.53 12.50
C LYS A 174 -7.24 17.46 12.91
N ALA A 175 -7.54 18.41 13.78
CA ALA A 175 -6.52 19.25 14.41
C ALA A 175 -5.61 18.40 15.31
N LEU A 176 -4.38 18.84 15.52
CA LEU A 176 -3.43 18.09 16.38
C LEU A 176 -3.99 17.88 17.78
N GLU A 177 -4.68 18.88 18.31
CA GLU A 177 -5.28 18.86 19.64
C GLU A 177 -6.39 17.80 19.78
N GLU A 178 -6.96 17.33 18.67
CA GLU A 178 -7.95 16.26 18.70
C GLU A 178 -7.33 14.87 18.82
N ILE A 179 -6.07 14.69 18.39
CA ILE A 179 -5.42 13.39 18.26
C ILE A 179 -4.17 13.24 19.12
N VAL A 180 -3.70 14.31 19.75
CA VAL A 180 -2.50 14.29 20.62
C VAL A 180 -2.92 14.44 22.06
N TYR A 181 -2.48 13.53 22.91
CA TYR A 181 -2.64 13.55 24.35
C TYR A 181 -1.26 13.59 25.00
N LYS A 182 -1.15 14.23 26.19
CA LYS A 182 0.10 14.34 26.94
C LYS A 182 0.10 13.32 28.07
N GLU A 183 1.09 12.44 28.07
CA GLU A 183 1.34 11.40 29.09
C GLU A 183 0.24 10.35 29.21
N GLU A 184 -1.04 10.74 29.29
CA GLU A 184 -2.19 9.83 29.47
C GLU A 184 -3.27 10.11 28.43
N PHE A 185 -4.03 9.06 28.06
CA PHE A 185 -5.16 9.23 27.13
C PHE A 185 -6.21 10.16 27.76
N GLY A 186 -6.65 11.15 26.96
CA GLY A 186 -7.63 12.16 27.40
C GLY A 186 -7.02 13.43 28.04
N LYS A 187 -5.74 13.42 28.39
CA LYS A 187 -5.04 14.60 28.93
C LYS A 187 -4.49 15.46 27.76
N LYS A 188 -4.86 16.73 27.71
CA LYS A 188 -4.47 17.70 26.63
C LYS A 188 -3.27 18.55 27.05
#